data_7293e24ac6d8aa5d706f1ab55ca6f207
#
_entry.id   7293e24ac6d8aa5d706f1ab55ca6f207
#
_cell.length_a   1.000
_cell.length_b   1.000
_cell.length_c   1.000
_cell.angle_alpha   90.00
_cell.angle_beta   90.00
_cell.angle_gamma   90.00
#
_symmetry.space_group_name_H-M   'P 1'
#
loop_
_entity.id
_entity.type
_entity.pdbx_description
1 polymer ?
#
loop_
_entity_poly.entity_id
_entity_poly.type
_entity_poly.pdbx_seq_one_letter_code
_entity_poly.pdbx_strand_id
1 'polypeptide(L)'
;MSSPENLQDAYGPGNILFRVLEPMGWGDLLNLGYYTPPTLPALPAGLASFQRRLVARSTALLRLTARDRVLDAACGRGYSSHLMGRRGCRVTGVDLLDAHVEEAVRRFGGRPRVRYLAGDLTALRRPPADGGPRPFPDGSLTKVHCLEAAFHLGPDGRRAFLEDVFRLLAPGGRLVLVDFVWRTGDPAGIAAADPGRLVRDTWRFEEFEPLSGYHRHALDIGYRIRLTQDWTRPVTGRFLRLAQLCAGLSAGRAGRRLLCRRWPALSALTARDWLRFAAVVHAHTAVRHASGYAALVLDRPAR
;
A
#
# COMPACT_ATOMS: atom_id res chain seq x y z
N MET A 1 11.86 -10.84 3.21
CA MET A 1 10.92 -10.10 4.07
C MET A 1 11.61 -8.81 4.57
N SER A 2 10.98 -7.67 4.38
CA SER A 2 11.55 -6.40 4.88
C SER A 2 11.49 -6.38 6.40
N SER A 3 12.62 -6.05 7.07
CA SER A 3 12.64 -5.86 8.51
C SER A 3 11.86 -4.59 8.91
N PRO A 4 11.41 -4.45 10.18
CA PRO A 4 10.79 -3.20 10.65
C PRO A 4 11.64 -1.97 10.39
N GLU A 5 12.97 -2.05 10.56
CA GLU A 5 13.92 -0.98 10.30
C GLU A 5 13.92 -0.58 8.81
N ASN A 6 13.94 -1.57 7.90
CA ASN A 6 13.86 -1.33 6.46
C ASN A 6 12.55 -0.63 6.05
N LEU A 7 11.43 -0.99 6.69
CA LEU A 7 10.14 -0.35 6.44
C LEU A 7 10.10 1.08 6.98
N GLN A 8 10.67 1.35 8.17
CA GLN A 8 10.83 2.71 8.67
C GLN A 8 11.62 3.59 7.70
N ASP A 9 12.69 3.08 7.12
CA ASP A 9 13.47 3.79 6.10
C ASP A 9 12.67 4.06 4.82
N ALA A 10 11.88 3.07 4.37
CA ALA A 10 11.05 3.20 3.18
C ALA A 10 9.98 4.30 3.33
N TYR A 11 9.41 4.44 4.52
CA TYR A 11 8.30 5.36 4.82
C TYR A 11 8.71 6.54 5.70
N GLY A 12 10.01 6.84 5.78
CA GLY A 12 10.58 7.87 6.60
C GLY A 12 11.32 8.98 5.83
N PRO A 13 11.93 9.93 6.57
CA PRO A 13 12.64 11.07 5.99
C PRO A 13 13.89 10.70 5.18
N GLY A 14 14.38 9.47 5.27
CA GLY A 14 15.46 8.94 4.43
C GLY A 14 15.05 8.76 2.96
N ASN A 15 13.76 8.56 2.71
CA ASN A 15 13.23 8.39 1.35
C ASN A 15 13.00 9.77 0.69
N ILE A 16 13.70 10.04 -0.41
CA ILE A 16 13.61 11.31 -1.12
C ILE A 16 12.21 11.60 -1.68
N LEU A 17 11.44 10.56 -2.04
CA LEU A 17 10.07 10.74 -2.49
C LEU A 17 9.18 11.29 -1.37
N PHE A 18 9.33 10.82 -0.13
CA PHE A 18 8.65 11.38 1.03
C PHE A 18 9.00 12.83 1.25
N ARG A 19 10.30 13.17 1.26
CA ARG A 19 10.77 14.54 1.48
C ARG A 19 10.22 15.54 0.45
N VAL A 20 9.98 15.10 -0.78
CA VAL A 20 9.41 15.96 -1.83
C VAL A 20 7.88 15.97 -1.78
N LEU A 21 7.24 14.84 -1.56
CA LEU A 21 5.80 14.69 -1.71
C LEU A 21 5.02 15.02 -0.44
N GLU A 22 5.64 14.83 0.74
CA GLU A 22 4.99 15.13 2.03
C GLU A 22 4.55 16.61 2.14
N PRO A 23 5.38 17.62 1.79
CA PRO A 23 4.93 19.01 1.74
C PRO A 23 3.77 19.26 0.77
N MET A 24 3.59 18.39 -0.22
CA MET A 24 2.49 18.43 -1.18
C MET A 24 1.22 17.74 -0.66
N GLY A 25 1.22 17.32 0.61
CA GLY A 25 0.09 16.63 1.26
C GLY A 25 0.02 15.13 0.97
N TRP A 26 1.15 14.52 0.56
CA TRP A 26 1.31 13.07 0.50
C TRP A 26 1.96 12.59 1.81
N GLY A 27 1.72 11.36 2.21
CA GLY A 27 2.32 10.80 3.43
C GLY A 27 1.38 10.79 4.64
N ASP A 28 0.25 11.49 4.59
CA ASP A 28 -0.81 11.34 5.61
C ASP A 28 -1.42 9.93 5.57
N LEU A 29 -1.54 9.39 4.38
CA LEU A 29 -1.89 7.99 4.10
C LEU A 29 -0.74 7.38 3.28
N LEU A 30 -0.28 6.19 3.64
CA LEU A 30 0.90 5.55 3.07
C LEU A 30 0.61 4.82 1.75
N ASN A 31 -0.17 5.43 0.85
CA ASN A 31 -0.51 4.85 -0.46
C ASN A 31 -0.35 5.86 -1.59
N LEU A 32 -0.21 5.38 -2.85
CA LEU A 32 0.02 6.26 -4.00
C LEU A 32 -1.16 7.16 -4.35
N GLY A 33 -2.37 6.71 -4.10
CA GLY A 33 -3.59 7.45 -4.48
C GLY A 33 -4.20 7.00 -5.81
N TYR A 34 -5.52 7.25 -5.95
CA TYR A 34 -6.29 6.98 -7.17
C TYR A 34 -6.64 8.28 -7.86
N TYR A 35 -6.00 8.54 -8.99
CA TYR A 35 -6.08 9.80 -9.73
C TYR A 35 -7.12 9.70 -10.84
N THR A 36 -8.15 10.55 -10.79
CA THR A 36 -9.13 10.73 -11.88
C THR A 36 -8.96 12.09 -12.55
N PRO A 37 -9.28 12.25 -13.84
CA PRO A 37 -9.33 13.58 -14.46
C PRO A 37 -10.45 14.45 -13.85
N PRO A 38 -10.26 15.77 -13.78
CA PRO A 38 -9.02 16.48 -14.03
C PRO A 38 -8.06 16.37 -12.85
N THR A 39 -6.80 15.89 -13.08
CA THR A 39 -5.83 15.70 -11.99
C THR A 39 -5.21 17.03 -11.55
N LEU A 40 -4.76 17.86 -12.52
CA LEU A 40 -4.08 19.11 -12.24
C LEU A 40 -4.93 20.13 -11.48
N PRO A 41 -6.19 20.40 -11.83
CA PRO A 41 -7.06 21.28 -11.06
C PRO A 41 -7.34 20.81 -9.64
N ALA A 42 -7.19 19.52 -9.35
CA ALA A 42 -7.40 18.98 -8.01
C ALA A 42 -6.15 19.03 -7.11
N LEU A 43 -4.96 19.34 -7.66
CA LEU A 43 -3.71 19.45 -6.89
C LEU A 43 -3.75 20.50 -5.76
N PRO A 44 -4.44 21.64 -5.88
CA PRO A 44 -4.54 22.59 -4.77
C PRO A 44 -5.17 21.99 -3.50
N ALA A 45 -6.02 20.95 -3.65
CA ALA A 45 -6.59 20.20 -2.52
C ALA A 45 -5.61 19.23 -1.85
N GLY A 46 -4.37 19.12 -2.37
CA GLY A 46 -3.31 18.24 -1.88
C GLY A 46 -3.45 16.79 -2.38
N LEU A 47 -2.35 16.06 -2.30
CA LEU A 47 -2.27 14.67 -2.76
C LEU A 47 -3.09 13.71 -1.89
N ALA A 48 -3.31 14.03 -0.62
CA ALA A 48 -4.11 13.22 0.31
C ALA A 48 -5.53 12.93 -0.19
N SER A 49 -6.12 13.82 -1.02
CA SER A 49 -7.44 13.59 -1.61
C SER A 49 -7.46 12.36 -2.53
N PHE A 50 -6.40 12.14 -3.29
CA PHE A 50 -6.25 10.97 -4.17
C PHE A 50 -5.96 9.71 -3.37
N GLN A 51 -5.17 9.82 -2.28
CA GLN A 51 -4.89 8.73 -1.36
C GLN A 51 -6.18 8.26 -0.67
N ARG A 52 -7.01 9.16 -0.15
CA ARG A 52 -8.34 8.84 0.41
C ARG A 52 -9.24 8.17 -0.62
N ARG A 53 -9.16 8.58 -1.89
CA ARG A 53 -9.94 7.97 -2.98
C ARG A 53 -9.51 6.53 -3.25
N LEU A 54 -8.21 6.23 -3.20
CA LEU A 54 -7.72 4.86 -3.34
C LEU A 54 -8.25 3.96 -2.22
N VAL A 55 -8.18 4.41 -0.96
CA VAL A 55 -8.77 3.69 0.18
C VAL A 55 -10.27 3.49 0.00
N ALA A 56 -11.01 4.52 -0.41
CA ALA A 56 -12.46 4.41 -0.62
C ALA A 56 -12.80 3.39 -1.74
N ARG A 57 -12.02 3.37 -2.82
CA ARG A 57 -12.19 2.42 -3.93
C ARG A 57 -11.85 0.99 -3.52
N SER A 58 -10.74 0.76 -2.86
CA SER A 58 -10.34 -0.58 -2.41
C SER A 58 -11.32 -1.14 -1.38
N THR A 59 -11.72 -0.35 -0.38
CA THR A 59 -12.69 -0.78 0.64
C THR A 59 -14.10 -1.00 0.07
N ALA A 60 -14.49 -0.31 -1.01
CA ALA A 60 -15.77 -0.56 -1.68
C ALA A 60 -15.87 -1.98 -2.27
N LEU A 61 -14.75 -2.58 -2.68
CA LEU A 61 -14.70 -3.95 -3.22
C LEU A 61 -15.04 -5.02 -2.16
N LEU A 62 -14.88 -4.69 -0.88
CA LEU A 62 -15.26 -5.56 0.24
C LEU A 62 -16.78 -5.77 0.34
N ARG A 63 -17.61 -4.82 -0.14
CA ARG A 63 -19.08 -4.84 -0.01
C ARG A 63 -19.48 -4.97 1.46
N LEU A 64 -18.99 -4.04 2.30
CA LEU A 64 -19.14 -4.08 3.75
C LEU A 64 -20.58 -3.88 4.21
N THR A 65 -20.93 -4.62 5.24
CA THR A 65 -22.15 -4.46 6.06
C THR A 65 -21.77 -4.24 7.54
N ALA A 66 -22.68 -3.75 8.35
CA ALA A 66 -22.45 -3.55 9.79
C ALA A 66 -22.20 -4.85 10.58
N ARG A 67 -22.46 -6.01 9.96
CA ARG A 67 -22.24 -7.33 10.58
C ARG A 67 -20.82 -7.87 10.33
N ASP A 68 -20.05 -7.21 9.46
CA ASP A 68 -18.74 -7.71 9.07
C ASP A 68 -17.70 -7.55 10.18
N ARG A 69 -16.87 -8.58 10.29
CA ARG A 69 -15.66 -8.62 11.09
C ARG A 69 -14.48 -8.52 10.13
N VAL A 70 -13.77 -7.42 10.21
CA VAL A 70 -12.77 -7.01 9.20
C VAL A 70 -11.38 -7.02 9.81
N LEU A 71 -10.41 -7.65 9.12
CA LEU A 71 -8.99 -7.40 9.29
C LEU A 71 -8.56 -6.37 8.24
N ASP A 72 -7.96 -5.27 8.69
CA ASP A 72 -7.25 -4.30 7.86
C ASP A 72 -5.76 -4.58 7.99
N ALA A 73 -5.25 -5.36 7.06
CA ALA A 73 -3.88 -5.85 7.03
C ALA A 73 -2.93 -4.77 6.49
N ALA A 74 -1.91 -4.40 7.28
CA ALA A 74 -1.08 -3.22 7.11
C ALA A 74 -1.92 -1.93 7.11
N CYS A 75 -2.59 -1.67 8.21
CA CYS A 75 -3.51 -0.54 8.35
C CYS A 75 -2.82 0.83 8.35
N GLY A 76 -1.49 0.86 8.40
CA GLY A 76 -0.70 2.08 8.50
C GLY A 76 -1.18 2.96 9.64
N ARG A 77 -1.37 4.24 9.36
CA ARG A 77 -1.86 5.24 10.32
C ARG A 77 -3.37 5.21 10.56
N GLY A 78 -4.06 4.10 10.23
CA GLY A 78 -5.41 3.74 10.66
C GLY A 78 -6.58 4.31 9.86
N TYR A 79 -6.37 5.07 8.78
CA TYR A 79 -7.46 5.72 8.04
C TYR A 79 -8.43 4.71 7.40
N SER A 80 -7.94 3.63 6.79
CA SER A 80 -8.76 2.58 6.18
C SER A 80 -9.64 1.88 7.21
N SER A 81 -9.07 1.51 8.36
CA SER A 81 -9.80 0.93 9.49
C SER A 81 -10.89 1.87 10.01
N HIS A 82 -10.55 3.16 10.17
CA HIS A 82 -11.52 4.19 10.56
C HIS A 82 -12.67 4.31 9.56
N LEU A 83 -12.38 4.34 8.25
CA LEU A 83 -13.38 4.44 7.20
C LEU A 83 -14.33 3.23 7.22
N MET A 84 -13.81 2.02 7.40
CA MET A 84 -14.60 0.79 7.51
C MET A 84 -15.42 0.76 8.81
N GLY A 85 -14.85 1.20 9.93
CA GLY A 85 -15.54 1.32 11.21
C GLY A 85 -16.74 2.28 11.17
N ARG A 86 -16.66 3.34 10.38
CA ARG A 86 -17.80 4.27 10.17
C ARG A 86 -19.00 3.60 9.48
N ARG A 87 -18.80 2.47 8.81
CA ARG A 87 -19.87 1.66 8.23
C ARG A 87 -20.48 0.67 9.22
N GLY A 88 -20.08 0.74 10.50
CA GLY A 88 -20.58 -0.11 11.56
C GLY A 88 -19.88 -1.46 11.69
N CYS A 89 -18.85 -1.73 10.87
CA CYS A 89 -18.07 -2.96 10.94
C CYS A 89 -17.28 -3.05 12.26
N ARG A 90 -17.00 -4.29 12.70
CA ARG A 90 -15.95 -4.54 13.69
C ARG A 90 -14.62 -4.67 12.96
N VAL A 91 -13.69 -3.75 13.20
CA VAL A 91 -12.41 -3.70 12.46
C VAL A 91 -11.25 -3.89 13.42
N THR A 92 -10.34 -4.78 13.06
CA THR A 92 -9.01 -4.86 13.66
C THR A 92 -7.98 -4.45 12.61
N GLY A 93 -7.35 -3.30 12.81
CA GLY A 93 -6.18 -2.88 12.03
C GLY A 93 -4.92 -3.53 12.61
N VAL A 94 -4.10 -4.09 11.74
CA VAL A 94 -2.80 -4.66 12.10
C VAL A 94 -1.72 -3.99 11.28
N ASP A 95 -0.65 -3.53 11.91
CA ASP A 95 0.55 -3.01 11.24
C ASP A 95 1.80 -3.53 11.94
N LEU A 96 2.90 -3.68 11.18
CA LEU A 96 4.16 -4.16 11.73
C LEU A 96 4.87 -3.10 12.57
N LEU A 97 4.67 -1.81 12.27
CA LEU A 97 5.36 -0.70 12.92
C LEU A 97 4.54 -0.16 14.09
N ASP A 98 5.06 -0.27 15.30
CA ASP A 98 4.44 0.27 16.52
C ASP A 98 4.09 1.74 16.37
N ALA A 99 4.97 2.55 15.78
CA ALA A 99 4.73 3.97 15.54
C ALA A 99 3.49 4.25 14.66
N HIS A 100 3.20 3.38 13.70
CA HIS A 100 1.97 3.47 12.90
C HIS A 100 0.74 3.14 13.73
N VAL A 101 0.83 2.10 14.56
CA VAL A 101 -0.26 1.68 15.45
C VAL A 101 -0.57 2.75 16.48
N GLU A 102 0.46 3.33 17.11
CA GLU A 102 0.31 4.45 18.06
C GLU A 102 -0.37 5.65 17.40
N GLU A 103 0.07 6.01 16.19
CA GLU A 103 -0.53 7.09 15.41
C GLU A 103 -1.99 6.79 15.06
N ALA A 104 -2.31 5.54 14.67
CA ALA A 104 -3.67 5.11 14.39
C ALA A 104 -4.57 5.20 15.63
N VAL A 105 -4.08 4.78 16.79
CA VAL A 105 -4.78 4.90 18.08
C VAL A 105 -4.97 6.38 18.45
N ARG A 106 -3.94 7.21 18.31
CA ARG A 106 -4.01 8.65 18.62
C ARG A 106 -5.06 9.36 17.75
N ARG A 107 -5.11 9.04 16.44
CA ARG A 107 -6.00 9.71 15.47
C ARG A 107 -7.42 9.18 15.48
N PHE A 108 -7.60 7.89 15.68
CA PHE A 108 -8.85 7.19 15.43
C PHE A 108 -9.26 6.24 16.56
N GLY A 109 -8.51 6.18 17.66
CA GLY A 109 -8.86 5.44 18.86
C GLY A 109 -10.17 5.91 19.49
N GLY A 110 -10.64 5.20 20.53
CA GLY A 110 -11.87 5.54 21.24
C GLY A 110 -13.15 5.09 20.53
N ARG A 111 -13.08 4.40 19.41
CA ARG A 111 -14.25 3.82 18.74
C ARG A 111 -14.46 2.38 19.21
N PRO A 112 -15.63 2.00 19.75
CA PRO A 112 -15.84 0.70 20.40
C PRO A 112 -15.73 -0.50 19.43
N ARG A 113 -15.78 -0.25 18.12
CA ARG A 113 -15.73 -1.30 17.09
C ARG A 113 -14.44 -1.31 16.26
N VAL A 114 -13.49 -0.44 16.58
CA VAL A 114 -12.19 -0.35 15.85
C VAL A 114 -11.07 -0.47 16.87
N ARG A 115 -10.19 -1.43 16.65
CA ARG A 115 -8.98 -1.60 17.45
C ARG A 115 -7.76 -1.73 16.54
N TYR A 116 -6.60 -1.40 17.07
CA TYR A 116 -5.32 -1.45 16.36
C TYR A 116 -4.35 -2.33 17.14
N LEU A 117 -3.58 -3.16 16.44
CA LEU A 117 -2.61 -4.09 17.01
C LEU A 117 -1.31 -4.02 16.22
N ALA A 118 -0.18 -4.04 16.91
CA ALA A 118 1.09 -4.35 16.29
C ALA A 118 1.16 -5.84 15.96
N GLY A 119 1.65 -6.18 14.77
CA GLY A 119 1.73 -7.59 14.38
C GLY A 119 2.27 -7.80 12.98
N ASP A 120 2.85 -8.98 12.79
CA ASP A 120 3.42 -9.46 11.54
C ASP A 120 2.35 -10.20 10.72
N LEU A 121 2.13 -9.74 9.49
CA LEU A 121 1.16 -10.33 8.56
C LEU A 121 1.55 -11.74 8.10
N THR A 122 2.83 -12.12 8.23
CA THR A 122 3.30 -13.47 7.90
C THR A 122 3.10 -14.46 9.04
N ALA A 123 2.54 -14.01 10.16
CA ALA A 123 2.38 -14.78 11.39
C ALA A 123 1.02 -14.55 12.07
N LEU A 124 -0.01 -14.19 11.31
CA LEU A 124 -1.34 -13.84 11.84
C LEU A 124 -2.00 -14.91 12.71
N ARG A 125 -1.61 -16.16 12.52
CA ARG A 125 -2.12 -17.33 13.26
C ARG A 125 -1.24 -17.76 14.42
N ARG A 126 -0.06 -17.16 14.58
CA ARG A 126 0.81 -17.47 15.72
C ARG A 126 0.21 -16.88 17.00
N PRO A 127 0.26 -17.60 18.10
CA PRO A 127 -0.05 -17.01 19.39
C PRO A 127 0.97 -15.90 19.69
N PRO A 128 0.58 -14.87 20.47
CA PRO A 128 1.52 -13.85 20.96
C PRO A 128 2.66 -14.48 21.77
N ALA A 129 3.79 -13.80 21.85
CA ALA A 129 4.98 -14.28 22.56
C ALA A 129 4.76 -14.50 24.06
N ASP A 130 3.78 -13.81 24.65
CA ASP A 130 3.36 -13.93 26.04
C ASP A 130 2.45 -15.14 26.32
N GLY A 131 2.22 -16.00 25.30
CA GLY A 131 1.35 -17.19 25.40
C GLY A 131 -0.15 -16.88 25.42
N GLY A 132 -0.53 -15.64 25.15
CA GLY A 132 -1.93 -15.22 25.05
C GLY A 132 -2.70 -15.91 23.92
N PRO A 133 -4.02 -15.76 23.88
CA PRO A 133 -4.85 -16.36 22.84
C PRO A 133 -4.53 -15.76 21.47
N ARG A 134 -4.64 -16.56 20.41
CA ARG A 134 -4.46 -16.08 19.04
C ARG A 134 -5.39 -14.90 18.78
N PRO A 135 -4.88 -13.79 18.18
CA PRO A 135 -5.69 -12.59 17.95
C PRO A 135 -6.85 -12.85 16.98
N PHE A 136 -6.70 -13.86 16.12
CA PHE A 136 -7.68 -14.26 15.11
C PHE A 136 -7.87 -15.79 15.08
N PRO A 137 -8.99 -16.31 15.61
CA PRO A 137 -9.36 -17.71 15.42
C PRO A 137 -9.70 -18.01 13.96
N ASP A 138 -9.56 -19.28 13.55
CA ASP A 138 -9.93 -19.75 12.21
C ASP A 138 -11.44 -19.47 11.96
N GLY A 139 -11.79 -18.97 10.78
CA GLY A 139 -13.15 -18.63 10.40
C GLY A 139 -13.75 -17.43 11.15
N SER A 140 -12.94 -16.68 11.91
CA SER A 140 -13.45 -15.54 12.72
C SER A 140 -13.71 -14.27 11.92
N LEU A 141 -13.13 -14.14 10.72
CA LEU A 141 -13.23 -12.95 9.88
C LEU A 141 -14.22 -13.14 8.73
N THR A 142 -14.93 -12.10 8.33
CA THR A 142 -15.76 -12.10 7.12
C THR A 142 -15.10 -11.37 5.96
N LYS A 143 -14.23 -10.41 6.26
CA LYS A 143 -13.53 -9.57 5.29
C LYS A 143 -12.09 -9.33 5.70
N VAL A 144 -11.20 -9.27 4.71
CA VAL A 144 -9.81 -8.83 4.86
C VAL A 144 -9.52 -7.78 3.79
N HIS A 145 -8.90 -6.70 4.19
CA HIS A 145 -8.41 -5.62 3.32
C HIS A 145 -6.90 -5.57 3.41
N CYS A 146 -6.21 -5.53 2.28
CA CYS A 146 -4.76 -5.33 2.20
C CYS A 146 -4.47 -4.38 1.04
N LEU A 147 -3.88 -3.23 1.35
CA LEU A 147 -3.60 -2.17 0.39
C LEU A 147 -2.14 -1.76 0.43
N GLU A 148 -1.43 -1.97 -0.69
CA GLU A 148 -0.02 -1.60 -0.87
C GLU A 148 0.91 -2.11 0.25
N ALA A 149 0.81 -3.41 0.55
CA ALA A 149 1.57 -4.00 1.63
C ALA A 149 2.16 -5.38 1.32
N ALA A 150 1.49 -6.22 0.56
CA ALA A 150 1.93 -7.59 0.35
C ALA A 150 3.25 -7.67 -0.43
N PHE A 151 3.61 -6.65 -1.20
CA PHE A 151 4.89 -6.59 -1.90
C PHE A 151 6.10 -6.51 -0.95
N HIS A 152 5.92 -6.10 0.30
CA HIS A 152 6.96 -6.09 1.32
C HIS A 152 7.22 -7.47 1.97
N LEU A 153 6.28 -8.40 1.83
CA LEU A 153 6.34 -9.68 2.54
C LEU A 153 7.36 -10.68 1.94
N GLY A 154 7.89 -10.41 0.75
CA GLY A 154 8.69 -11.38 0.00
C GLY A 154 7.84 -12.56 -0.52
N PRO A 155 8.40 -13.44 -1.37
CA PRO A 155 7.62 -14.53 -2.00
C PRO A 155 6.97 -15.46 -0.98
N ASP A 156 7.77 -15.99 -0.04
CA ASP A 156 7.28 -16.94 0.98
C ASP A 156 6.30 -16.29 1.95
N GLY A 157 6.58 -15.05 2.37
CA GLY A 157 5.70 -14.30 3.25
C GLY A 157 4.36 -13.94 2.59
N ARG A 158 4.33 -13.64 1.30
CA ARG A 158 3.09 -13.44 0.55
C ARG A 158 2.23 -14.70 0.52
N ARG A 159 2.86 -15.85 0.26
CA ARG A 159 2.16 -17.14 0.27
C ARG A 159 1.62 -17.45 1.67
N ALA A 160 2.44 -17.34 2.71
CA ALA A 160 2.02 -17.54 4.10
C ALA A 160 0.85 -16.62 4.50
N PHE A 161 0.92 -15.33 4.11
CA PHE A 161 -0.16 -14.37 4.33
C PHE A 161 -1.47 -14.82 3.66
N LEU A 162 -1.44 -15.24 2.40
CA LEU A 162 -2.63 -15.70 1.69
C LEU A 162 -3.22 -16.98 2.33
N GLU A 163 -2.37 -17.93 2.74
CA GLU A 163 -2.78 -19.15 3.43
C GLU A 163 -3.41 -18.85 4.80
N ASP A 164 -2.79 -17.98 5.58
CA ASP A 164 -3.31 -17.56 6.88
C ASP A 164 -4.66 -16.85 6.73
N VAL A 165 -4.76 -15.89 5.81
CA VAL A 165 -6.01 -15.17 5.54
C VAL A 165 -7.12 -16.11 5.08
N PHE A 166 -6.81 -17.11 4.23
CA PHE A 166 -7.80 -18.09 3.81
C PHE A 166 -8.41 -18.85 4.98
N ARG A 167 -7.60 -19.25 5.96
CA ARG A 167 -8.06 -19.96 7.16
C ARG A 167 -8.83 -19.07 8.11
N LEU A 168 -8.39 -17.79 8.25
CA LEU A 168 -9.05 -16.80 9.11
C LEU A 168 -10.42 -16.36 8.58
N LEU A 169 -10.61 -16.34 7.26
CA LEU A 169 -11.90 -16.03 6.65
C LEU A 169 -12.93 -17.12 6.95
N ALA A 170 -14.13 -16.74 7.33
CA ALA A 170 -15.28 -17.64 7.34
C ALA A 170 -15.61 -18.14 5.91
N PRO A 171 -16.28 -19.30 5.74
CA PRO A 171 -16.85 -19.67 4.46
C PRO A 171 -17.69 -18.54 3.86
N GLY A 172 -17.49 -18.22 2.58
CA GLY A 172 -18.07 -17.04 1.91
C GLY A 172 -17.39 -15.70 2.23
N GLY A 173 -16.32 -15.71 3.03
CA GLY A 173 -15.53 -14.53 3.35
C GLY A 173 -14.71 -14.02 2.16
N ARG A 174 -14.23 -12.79 2.23
CA ARG A 174 -13.59 -12.07 1.13
C ARG A 174 -12.29 -11.39 1.54
N LEU A 175 -11.23 -11.59 0.74
CA LEU A 175 -10.03 -10.78 0.73
C LEU A 175 -10.08 -9.80 -0.45
N VAL A 176 -9.80 -8.53 -0.18
CA VAL A 176 -9.45 -7.53 -1.20
C VAL A 176 -7.98 -7.20 -1.04
N LEU A 177 -7.19 -7.58 -2.03
CA LEU A 177 -5.76 -7.30 -2.13
C LEU A 177 -5.53 -6.29 -3.26
N VAL A 178 -4.94 -5.15 -2.93
CA VAL A 178 -4.64 -4.09 -3.90
C VAL A 178 -3.17 -3.74 -3.80
N ASP A 179 -2.41 -4.06 -4.85
CA ASP A 179 -0.96 -4.00 -4.75
C ASP A 179 -0.26 -3.79 -6.11
N PHE A 180 1.04 -3.53 -6.02
CA PHE A 180 1.94 -3.53 -7.16
C PHE A 180 2.16 -4.97 -7.64
N VAL A 181 2.29 -5.13 -8.96
CA VAL A 181 2.55 -6.43 -9.57
C VAL A 181 3.59 -6.30 -10.69
N TRP A 182 4.35 -7.36 -10.94
CA TRP A 182 5.02 -7.49 -12.22
C TRP A 182 4.04 -7.98 -13.28
N ARG A 183 4.16 -7.44 -14.50
CA ARG A 183 3.38 -7.89 -15.66
C ARG A 183 3.92 -9.17 -16.25
N THR A 184 5.19 -9.44 -16.04
CA THR A 184 5.89 -10.65 -16.45
C THR A 184 6.46 -11.38 -15.23
N GLY A 185 6.59 -12.69 -15.32
CA GLY A 185 7.34 -13.52 -14.38
C GLY A 185 8.80 -13.76 -14.82
N ASP A 186 9.26 -13.11 -15.88
CA ASP A 186 10.63 -13.24 -16.38
C ASP A 186 11.61 -12.42 -15.51
N PRO A 187 12.49 -13.08 -14.72
CA PRO A 187 13.46 -12.39 -13.88
C PRO A 187 14.46 -11.52 -14.67
N ALA A 188 14.81 -11.95 -15.88
CA ALA A 188 15.74 -11.19 -16.71
C ALA A 188 15.13 -9.87 -17.19
N GLY A 189 13.85 -9.88 -17.61
CA GLY A 189 13.10 -8.69 -17.97
C GLY A 189 12.92 -7.73 -16.80
N ILE A 190 12.66 -8.25 -15.59
CA ILE A 190 12.57 -7.46 -14.36
C ILE A 190 13.92 -6.83 -14.01
N ALA A 191 15.02 -7.61 -14.08
CA ALA A 191 16.37 -7.10 -13.81
C ALA A 191 16.78 -6.02 -14.81
N ALA A 192 16.45 -6.20 -16.10
CA ALA A 192 16.70 -5.23 -17.15
C ALA A 192 15.90 -3.92 -16.97
N ALA A 193 14.71 -3.98 -16.39
CA ALA A 193 13.87 -2.80 -16.14
C ALA A 193 14.40 -1.93 -14.97
N ASP A 194 15.01 -2.55 -13.95
CA ASP A 194 15.60 -1.85 -12.78
C ASP A 194 17.02 -2.34 -12.50
N PRO A 195 17.98 -2.12 -13.44
CA PRO A 195 19.32 -2.69 -13.37
C PRO A 195 20.13 -2.21 -12.15
N GLY A 196 19.90 -0.97 -11.74
CA GLY A 196 20.50 -0.38 -10.53
C GLY A 196 19.72 -0.63 -9.24
N ARG A 197 18.66 -1.44 -9.27
CA ARG A 197 17.76 -1.72 -8.13
C ARG A 197 17.16 -0.47 -7.46
N LEU A 198 17.22 0.70 -8.10
CA LEU A 198 16.88 1.97 -7.47
C LEU A 198 15.41 2.05 -7.02
N VAL A 199 14.50 1.41 -7.77
CA VAL A 199 13.08 1.33 -7.37
C VAL A 199 12.94 0.42 -6.16
N ARG A 200 13.54 -0.77 -6.21
CA ARG A 200 13.52 -1.74 -5.11
C ARG A 200 14.16 -1.19 -3.84
N ASP A 201 15.30 -0.53 -3.96
CA ASP A 201 16.02 0.07 -2.82
C ASP A 201 15.30 1.29 -2.24
N THR A 202 14.59 2.07 -3.08
CA THR A 202 13.78 3.21 -2.59
C THR A 202 12.65 2.77 -1.66
N TRP A 203 12.00 1.64 -1.96
CA TRP A 203 10.88 1.12 -1.20
C TRP A 203 11.23 -0.09 -0.33
N ARG A 204 12.51 -0.47 -0.27
CA ARG A 204 13.02 -1.57 0.54
C ARG A 204 12.28 -2.88 0.33
N PHE A 205 12.04 -3.27 -0.92
CA PHE A 205 11.42 -4.55 -1.25
C PHE A 205 12.31 -5.37 -2.19
N GLU A 206 12.10 -6.68 -2.21
CA GLU A 206 12.87 -7.60 -3.07
C GLU A 206 12.30 -7.61 -4.49
N GLU A 207 11.01 -7.97 -4.59
CA GLU A 207 10.30 -8.06 -5.86
C GLU A 207 8.78 -7.96 -5.66
N PHE A 208 8.09 -7.45 -6.67
CA PHE A 208 6.64 -7.59 -6.76
C PHE A 208 6.28 -9.01 -7.18
N GLU A 209 5.12 -9.49 -6.74
CA GLU A 209 4.57 -10.73 -7.28
C GLU A 209 4.06 -10.51 -8.70
N PRO A 210 4.36 -11.39 -9.66
CA PRO A 210 3.65 -11.38 -10.94
C PRO A 210 2.14 -11.57 -10.73
N LEU A 211 1.31 -10.87 -11.52
CA LEU A 211 -0.14 -11.01 -11.40
C LEU A 211 -0.59 -12.48 -11.58
N SER A 212 0.06 -13.20 -12.50
CA SER A 212 -0.16 -14.64 -12.70
C SER A 212 0.24 -15.47 -11.48
N GLY A 213 1.25 -15.05 -10.73
CA GLY A 213 1.66 -15.66 -9.47
C GLY A 213 0.61 -15.53 -8.39
N TYR A 214 0.06 -14.32 -8.19
CA TYR A 214 -1.07 -14.13 -7.27
C TYR A 214 -2.28 -15.02 -7.64
N HIS A 215 -2.61 -15.14 -8.93
CA HIS A 215 -3.70 -16.02 -9.37
C HIS A 215 -3.40 -17.48 -9.06
N ARG A 216 -2.19 -17.96 -9.36
CA ARG A 216 -1.78 -19.34 -9.06
C ARG A 216 -1.85 -19.62 -7.56
N HIS A 217 -1.23 -18.79 -6.72
CA HIS A 217 -1.30 -18.93 -5.26
C HIS A 217 -2.73 -18.96 -4.75
N ALA A 218 -3.58 -18.05 -5.25
CA ALA A 218 -4.98 -18.00 -4.82
C ALA A 218 -5.72 -19.30 -5.17
N LEU A 219 -5.54 -19.84 -6.38
CA LEU A 219 -6.19 -21.09 -6.81
C LEU A 219 -5.65 -22.30 -6.06
N ASP A 220 -4.33 -22.40 -5.88
CA ASP A 220 -3.67 -23.51 -5.16
C ASP A 220 -4.11 -23.57 -3.69
N ILE A 221 -4.35 -22.41 -3.04
CA ILE A 221 -4.85 -22.33 -1.66
C ILE A 221 -6.35 -22.67 -1.57
N GLY A 222 -7.09 -22.51 -2.66
CA GLY A 222 -8.53 -22.78 -2.73
C GLY A 222 -9.43 -21.56 -2.78
N TYR A 223 -8.89 -20.36 -3.00
CA TYR A 223 -9.70 -19.16 -3.25
C TYR A 223 -10.43 -19.25 -4.59
N ARG A 224 -11.60 -18.63 -4.64
CA ARG A 224 -12.26 -18.27 -5.89
C ARG A 224 -11.88 -16.85 -6.28
N ILE A 225 -11.24 -16.66 -7.42
CA ILE A 225 -10.96 -15.33 -7.97
C ILE A 225 -12.27 -14.74 -8.45
N ARG A 226 -12.75 -13.71 -7.75
CA ARG A 226 -14.04 -13.06 -8.06
C ARG A 226 -13.86 -11.92 -9.04
N LEU A 227 -12.74 -11.20 -8.94
CA LEU A 227 -12.45 -10.02 -9.75
C LEU A 227 -10.95 -9.78 -9.80
N THR A 228 -10.46 -9.40 -10.96
CA THR A 228 -9.13 -8.79 -11.15
C THR A 228 -9.32 -7.52 -11.98
N GLN A 229 -8.81 -6.39 -11.49
CA GLN A 229 -8.85 -5.11 -12.19
C GLN A 229 -7.45 -4.53 -12.30
N ASP A 230 -7.11 -4.03 -13.48
CA ASP A 230 -5.89 -3.25 -13.71
C ASP A 230 -6.14 -1.77 -13.33
N TRP A 231 -5.51 -1.34 -12.25
CA TRP A 231 -5.52 0.05 -11.79
C TRP A 231 -4.23 0.79 -12.10
N THR A 232 -3.37 0.25 -12.97
CA THR A 232 -2.09 0.87 -13.34
C THR A 232 -2.27 2.30 -13.84
N ARG A 233 -3.18 2.53 -14.80
CA ARG A 233 -3.38 3.87 -15.37
C ARG A 233 -3.83 4.91 -14.34
N PRO A 234 -4.86 4.66 -13.51
CA PRO A 234 -5.33 5.65 -12.52
C PRO A 234 -4.42 5.78 -11.29
N VAL A 235 -3.60 4.79 -10.94
CA VAL A 235 -2.71 4.84 -9.79
C VAL A 235 -1.29 5.20 -10.23
N THR A 236 -0.47 4.23 -10.60
CA THR A 236 0.95 4.43 -10.92
C THR A 236 1.16 5.33 -12.13
N GLY A 237 0.36 5.15 -13.20
CA GLY A 237 0.55 5.89 -14.45
C GLY A 237 0.33 7.40 -14.32
N ARG A 238 -0.67 7.83 -13.55
CA ARG A 238 -0.94 9.26 -13.32
C ARG A 238 -0.04 9.85 -12.23
N PHE A 239 0.25 9.08 -11.19
CA PHE A 239 1.22 9.48 -10.19
C PHE A 239 2.59 9.75 -10.81
N LEU A 240 3.09 8.85 -11.66
CA LEU A 240 4.37 9.01 -12.34
C LEU A 240 4.41 10.24 -13.26
N ARG A 241 3.34 10.53 -13.99
CA ARG A 241 3.27 11.75 -14.81
C ARG A 241 3.39 13.02 -13.96
N LEU A 242 2.77 13.04 -12.79
CA LEU A 242 2.87 14.13 -11.85
C LEU A 242 4.28 14.25 -11.29
N ALA A 243 4.89 13.13 -10.88
CA ALA A 243 6.27 13.08 -10.39
C ALA A 243 7.26 13.54 -11.48
N GLN A 244 7.07 13.11 -12.74
CA GLN A 244 7.87 13.56 -13.89
C GLN A 244 7.76 15.06 -14.12
N LEU A 245 6.55 15.65 -14.02
CA LEU A 245 6.37 17.09 -14.11
C LEU A 245 7.15 17.82 -13.02
N CYS A 246 7.05 17.36 -11.77
CA CYS A 246 7.80 17.93 -10.65
C CYS A 246 9.31 17.79 -10.85
N ALA A 247 9.78 16.63 -11.31
CA ALA A 247 11.20 16.39 -11.60
C ALA A 247 11.70 17.31 -12.73
N GLY A 248 10.94 17.46 -13.82
CA GLY A 248 11.25 18.39 -14.91
C GLY A 248 11.34 19.85 -14.46
N LEU A 249 10.38 20.32 -13.66
CA LEU A 249 10.44 21.65 -13.05
C LEU A 249 11.66 21.83 -12.14
N SER A 250 12.01 20.79 -11.38
CA SER A 250 13.15 20.84 -10.45
C SER A 250 14.52 20.86 -11.14
N ALA A 251 14.62 20.56 -12.43
CA ALA A 251 15.88 20.60 -13.17
C ALA A 251 16.48 21.99 -13.27
N GLY A 252 15.62 23.03 -13.36
CA GLY A 252 16.03 24.44 -13.49
C GLY A 252 15.82 25.25 -12.21
N ARG A 253 16.63 26.34 -12.05
CA ARG A 253 16.49 27.26 -10.90
C ARG A 253 15.10 27.91 -10.83
N ALA A 254 14.55 28.32 -11.98
CA ALA A 254 13.24 28.96 -12.04
C ALA A 254 12.12 28.00 -11.59
N GLY A 255 12.15 26.77 -12.07
CA GLY A 255 11.18 25.75 -11.67
C GLY A 255 11.26 25.39 -10.19
N ARG A 256 12.48 25.28 -9.61
CA ARG A 256 12.65 25.07 -8.17
C ARG A 256 12.05 26.25 -7.36
N ARG A 257 12.28 27.49 -7.78
CA ARG A 257 11.66 28.67 -7.14
C ARG A 257 10.13 28.59 -7.18
N LEU A 258 9.55 28.18 -8.29
CA LEU A 258 8.10 27.99 -8.42
C LEU A 258 7.58 26.92 -7.46
N LEU A 259 8.25 25.77 -7.40
CA LEU A 259 7.90 24.67 -6.46
C LEU A 259 8.01 25.13 -5.01
N CYS A 260 9.12 25.79 -4.62
CA CYS A 260 9.32 26.31 -3.26
C CYS A 260 8.32 27.43 -2.90
N ARG A 261 7.93 28.27 -3.87
CA ARG A 261 6.89 29.30 -3.63
C ARG A 261 5.54 28.66 -3.30
N ARG A 262 5.20 27.56 -3.99
CA ARG A 262 3.93 26.84 -3.76
C ARG A 262 3.98 25.96 -2.51
N TRP A 263 5.13 25.37 -2.21
CA TRP A 263 5.39 24.49 -1.07
C TRP A 263 6.69 24.92 -0.38
N PRO A 264 6.62 25.86 0.59
CA PRO A 264 7.81 26.48 1.19
C PRO A 264 8.78 25.48 1.84
N ALA A 265 8.29 24.36 2.40
CA ALA A 265 9.13 23.34 3.01
C ALA A 265 10.11 22.68 2.02
N LEU A 266 9.85 22.73 0.71
CA LEU A 266 10.77 22.24 -0.32
C LEU A 266 12.06 23.08 -0.42
N SER A 267 12.10 24.29 0.18
CA SER A 267 13.32 25.12 0.22
C SER A 267 14.44 24.49 1.06
N ALA A 268 14.12 23.55 1.93
CA ALA A 268 15.10 22.77 2.70
C ALA A 268 15.86 21.73 1.87
N LEU A 269 15.41 21.44 0.63
CA LEU A 269 16.05 20.47 -0.24
C LEU A 269 17.29 21.07 -0.92
N THR A 270 18.41 20.33 -0.83
CA THR A 270 19.66 20.68 -1.49
C THR A 270 19.62 20.39 -2.99
N ALA A 271 20.61 20.88 -3.75
CA ALA A 271 20.76 20.54 -5.16
C ALA A 271 20.93 19.01 -5.37
N ARG A 272 21.62 18.33 -4.44
CA ARG A 272 21.80 16.87 -4.44
C ARG A 272 20.49 16.13 -4.23
N ASP A 273 19.62 16.63 -3.35
CA ASP A 273 18.28 16.05 -3.11
C ASP A 273 17.42 16.11 -4.37
N TRP A 274 17.43 17.24 -5.08
CA TRP A 274 16.70 17.38 -6.34
C TRP A 274 17.21 16.45 -7.44
N LEU A 275 18.53 16.25 -7.54
CA LEU A 275 19.11 15.30 -8.46
C LEU A 275 18.71 13.87 -8.10
N ARG A 276 18.75 13.51 -6.81
CA ARG A 276 18.32 12.20 -6.33
C ARG A 276 16.83 11.96 -6.60
N PHE A 277 15.99 12.96 -6.36
CA PHE A 277 14.56 12.87 -6.69
C PHE A 277 14.34 12.60 -8.18
N ALA A 278 15.00 13.36 -9.06
CA ALA A 278 14.88 13.16 -10.50
C ALA A 278 15.35 11.76 -10.93
N ALA A 279 16.46 11.26 -10.38
CA ALA A 279 16.96 9.91 -10.66
C ALA A 279 15.96 8.82 -10.24
N VAL A 280 15.37 8.95 -9.04
CA VAL A 280 14.35 8.01 -8.54
C VAL A 280 13.10 8.04 -9.41
N VAL A 281 12.62 9.21 -9.81
CA VAL A 281 11.47 9.34 -10.72
C VAL A 281 11.78 8.72 -12.09
N HIS A 282 13.00 8.91 -12.60
CA HIS A 282 13.44 8.30 -13.86
C HIS A 282 13.44 6.77 -13.77
N ALA A 283 13.99 6.20 -12.69
CA ALA A 283 14.00 4.74 -12.47
C ALA A 283 12.56 4.18 -12.41
N HIS A 284 11.64 4.83 -11.68
CA HIS A 284 10.23 4.43 -11.64
C HIS A 284 9.55 4.52 -13.01
N THR A 285 10.00 5.46 -13.86
CA THR A 285 9.50 5.57 -15.24
C THR A 285 10.00 4.43 -16.11
N ALA A 286 11.24 3.99 -15.92
CA ALA A 286 11.83 2.87 -16.66
C ALA A 286 11.07 1.56 -16.38
N VAL A 287 10.74 1.27 -15.11
CA VAL A 287 10.01 0.03 -14.73
C VAL A 287 8.53 0.03 -15.09
N ARG A 288 7.95 1.15 -15.54
CA ARG A 288 6.49 1.28 -15.77
C ARG A 288 5.91 0.26 -16.75
N HIS A 289 6.70 -0.24 -17.69
CA HIS A 289 6.25 -1.22 -18.68
C HIS A 289 6.28 -2.65 -18.14
N ALA A 290 7.20 -2.93 -17.23
CA ALA A 290 7.33 -4.20 -16.55
C ALA A 290 6.41 -4.32 -15.33
N SER A 291 6.05 -3.19 -14.69
CA SER A 291 5.20 -3.15 -13.49
C SER A 291 3.76 -2.80 -13.82
N GLY A 292 2.87 -3.22 -12.93
CA GLY A 292 1.45 -2.91 -12.95
C GLY A 292 0.94 -2.62 -11.54
N TYR A 293 -0.35 -2.34 -11.47
CA TYR A 293 -1.04 -2.12 -10.21
C TYR A 293 -2.41 -2.80 -10.30
N ALA A 294 -2.69 -3.77 -9.45
CA ALA A 294 -3.85 -4.61 -9.55
C ALA A 294 -4.72 -4.58 -8.29
N ALA A 295 -6.03 -4.69 -8.49
CA ALA A 295 -6.99 -4.97 -7.42
C ALA A 295 -7.58 -6.37 -7.63
N LEU A 296 -7.34 -7.25 -6.66
CA LEU A 296 -7.84 -8.61 -6.64
C LEU A 296 -8.92 -8.76 -5.57
N VAL A 297 -10.00 -9.43 -5.94
CA VAL A 297 -11.04 -9.87 -5.01
C VAL A 297 -11.06 -11.38 -4.99
N LEU A 298 -10.70 -11.93 -3.85
CA LEU A 298 -10.57 -13.38 -3.62
C LEU A 298 -11.60 -13.79 -2.56
N ASP A 299 -12.48 -14.71 -2.91
CA ASP A 299 -13.50 -15.21 -1.98
C ASP A 299 -13.10 -16.62 -1.50
N ARG A 300 -13.19 -16.86 -0.18
CA ARG A 300 -13.20 -18.22 0.35
C ARG A 300 -14.55 -18.85 -0.03
N PRO A 301 -14.59 -20.01 -0.72
CA PRO A 301 -15.84 -20.69 -1.05
C PRO A 301 -16.71 -20.90 0.18
N ALA A 302 -18.04 -20.88 0.00
CA ALA A 302 -18.98 -21.15 1.09
C ALA A 302 -19.01 -22.65 1.48
N ARG A 303 -18.65 -23.50 0.52
CA ARG A 303 -18.45 -24.95 0.66
C ARG A 303 -17.46 -25.41 -0.37
#